data_f7c46cb4cc23e186b5d4d998fb9a21b4
#
_entry.id   f7c46cb4cc23e186b5d4d998fb9a21b4
#
_cell.length_a   1.000
_cell.length_b   1.000
_cell.length_c   1.000
_cell.angle_alpha   90.00
_cell.angle_beta   90.00
_cell.angle_gamma   90.00
#
_symmetry.space_group_name_H-M   'P 1'
#
loop_
_entity.id
_entity.type
_entity.pdbx_description
1 polymer ?
#
loop_
_entity_poly.entity_id
_entity_poly.type
_entity_poly.pdbx_seq_one_letter_code
_entity_poly.pdbx_strand_id
1 'polypeptide(L)'
;MKVLRTLLIAAALGSAPALAVTYTVKAGDTLSKIASVYRTEPAQIMRLNGLRSTTIEIGQRLNLGNVTAPATTARTVAPAAPRGSAFVRSTASRFLGIRYVLGGTGGRGIDCSAYTSLVFRQLGINLPRTAAAQWRTGYAVSSRNLMPGDLVFFNTTGRVASHVGIYVGDGLMANANSYQGRTVIEPLFGNPYWAQRYVGARRVLS
;
A
#
# COMPACT_ATOMS: atom_id res chain seq x y z
N MET A 1 49.89 -44.96 27.00
CA MET A 1 49.55 -43.52 27.01
C MET A 1 49.21 -43.07 25.58
N LYS A 2 47.94 -42.92 25.27
CA LYS A 2 47.44 -42.48 23.93
C LYS A 2 47.15 -40.99 24.00
N VAL A 3 47.88 -40.20 23.24
CA VAL A 3 47.70 -38.75 23.15
C VAL A 3 46.64 -38.47 22.08
N LEU A 4 45.48 -37.94 22.52
CA LEU A 4 44.37 -37.55 21.65
C LEU A 4 44.67 -36.15 21.07
N ARG A 5 44.92 -36.05 19.76
CA ARG A 5 45.09 -34.79 19.05
C ARG A 5 43.71 -34.26 18.67
N THR A 6 43.28 -33.20 19.34
CA THR A 6 42.08 -32.45 19.00
C THR A 6 42.36 -31.58 17.76
N LEU A 7 41.66 -31.87 16.68
CA LEU A 7 41.71 -31.06 15.43
C LEU A 7 40.73 -29.89 15.57
N LEU A 8 41.23 -28.67 15.71
CA LEU A 8 40.41 -27.43 15.61
C LEU A 8 40.13 -27.15 14.14
N ILE A 9 38.87 -27.32 13.73
CA ILE A 9 38.37 -26.85 12.43
C ILE A 9 38.01 -25.38 12.59
N ALA A 10 38.83 -24.48 12.04
CA ALA A 10 38.50 -23.07 11.90
C ALA A 10 37.50 -22.91 10.75
N ALA A 11 36.24 -22.61 11.07
CA ALA A 11 35.24 -22.25 10.09
C ALA A 11 35.56 -20.83 9.56
N ALA A 12 36.06 -20.72 8.34
CA ALA A 12 36.19 -19.44 7.64
C ALA A 12 34.81 -18.96 7.27
N LEU A 13 34.32 -17.91 7.96
CA LEU A 13 33.14 -17.12 7.56
C LEU A 13 33.48 -16.35 6.28
N GLY A 14 33.18 -16.94 5.13
CA GLY A 14 33.27 -16.28 3.84
C GLY A 14 32.24 -15.15 3.75
N SER A 15 32.71 -13.91 3.82
CA SER A 15 31.88 -12.73 3.51
C SER A 15 31.55 -12.74 2.02
N ALA A 16 30.29 -13.03 1.69
CA ALA A 16 29.81 -12.84 0.31
C ALA A 16 29.94 -11.36 -0.08
N PRO A 17 30.36 -11.04 -1.32
CA PRO A 17 30.45 -9.66 -1.76
C PRO A 17 29.06 -9.04 -1.76
N ALA A 18 28.90 -7.96 -1.01
CA ALA A 18 27.66 -7.18 -0.99
C ALA A 18 27.51 -6.47 -2.37
N LEU A 19 26.55 -6.92 -3.16
CA LEU A 19 26.26 -6.31 -4.46
C LEU A 19 25.56 -4.95 -4.24
N ALA A 20 26.02 -3.91 -4.96
CA ALA A 20 25.39 -2.60 -4.94
C ALA A 20 23.96 -2.69 -5.52
N VAL A 21 22.98 -2.24 -4.75
CA VAL A 21 21.57 -2.23 -5.17
C VAL A 21 21.28 -1.01 -6.03
N THR A 22 20.70 -1.23 -7.21
CA THR A 22 20.23 -0.16 -8.10
C THR A 22 18.70 -0.08 -8.05
N TYR A 23 18.16 1.13 -7.88
CA TYR A 23 16.74 1.42 -7.87
C TYR A 23 16.34 2.30 -9.04
N THR A 24 15.22 2.02 -9.71
CA THR A 24 14.65 2.90 -10.74
C THR A 24 13.49 3.69 -10.15
N VAL A 25 13.58 5.01 -10.19
CA VAL A 25 12.60 5.95 -9.63
C VAL A 25 11.25 5.81 -10.33
N LYS A 26 10.19 5.71 -9.55
CA LYS A 26 8.81 5.59 -10.00
C LYS A 26 8.02 6.86 -9.69
N ALA A 27 6.86 7.03 -10.31
CA ALA A 27 5.96 8.14 -10.03
C ALA A 27 5.58 8.19 -8.54
N GLY A 28 5.75 9.36 -7.90
CA GLY A 28 5.48 9.57 -6.47
C GLY A 28 6.61 9.19 -5.51
N ASP A 29 7.78 8.79 -6.03
CA ASP A 29 8.96 8.57 -5.22
C ASP A 29 9.63 9.88 -4.79
N THR A 30 10.26 9.84 -3.62
CA THR A 30 11.18 10.85 -3.11
C THR A 30 12.41 10.16 -2.56
N LEU A 31 13.55 10.85 -2.52
CA LEU A 31 14.77 10.29 -1.92
C LEU A 31 14.55 9.80 -0.48
N SER A 32 13.75 10.54 0.30
CA SER A 32 13.43 10.15 1.68
C SER A 32 12.61 8.86 1.76
N LYS A 33 11.64 8.66 0.86
CA LYS A 33 10.88 7.41 0.79
C LYS A 33 11.76 6.23 0.40
N ILE A 34 12.59 6.42 -0.65
CA ILE A 34 13.52 5.38 -1.12
C ILE A 34 14.51 5.04 0.00
N ALA A 35 15.11 6.03 0.66
CA ALA A 35 16.03 5.85 1.78
C ALA A 35 15.38 5.06 2.92
N SER A 36 14.17 5.40 3.31
CA SER A 36 13.41 4.69 4.36
C SER A 36 13.17 3.22 4.01
N VAL A 37 12.75 2.93 2.77
CA VAL A 37 12.48 1.56 2.30
C VAL A 37 13.74 0.69 2.32
N TYR A 38 14.88 1.26 1.92
CA TYR A 38 16.16 0.55 1.83
C TYR A 38 17.04 0.71 3.07
N ARG A 39 16.51 1.29 4.16
CA ARG A 39 17.20 1.50 5.44
C ARG A 39 18.55 2.21 5.27
N THR A 40 18.55 3.24 4.46
CA THR A 40 19.70 4.12 4.19
C THR A 40 19.31 5.58 4.40
N GLU A 41 20.27 6.49 4.23
CA GLU A 41 20.04 7.92 4.38
C GLU A 41 19.91 8.60 3.01
N PRO A 42 19.01 9.59 2.83
CA PRO A 42 18.89 10.36 1.60
C PRO A 42 20.23 10.98 1.16
N ALA A 43 20.99 11.49 2.12
CA ALA A 43 22.33 12.05 1.87
C ALA A 43 23.34 11.02 1.33
N GLN A 44 23.21 9.74 1.73
CA GLN A 44 24.03 8.66 1.21
C GLN A 44 23.67 8.35 -0.25
N ILE A 45 22.36 8.28 -0.56
CA ILE A 45 21.92 8.11 -1.96
C ILE A 45 22.42 9.25 -2.82
N MET A 46 22.33 10.50 -2.35
CA MET A 46 22.84 11.66 -3.07
C MET A 46 24.33 11.54 -3.36
N ARG A 47 25.15 11.20 -2.36
CA ARG A 47 26.60 11.02 -2.52
C ARG A 47 26.95 9.95 -3.56
N LEU A 48 26.27 8.79 -3.49
CA LEU A 48 26.54 7.66 -4.39
C LEU A 48 26.17 7.94 -5.85
N ASN A 49 25.30 8.93 -6.08
CA ASN A 49 24.79 9.28 -7.41
C ASN A 49 25.23 10.66 -7.89
N GLY A 50 26.07 11.38 -7.13
CA GLY A 50 26.53 12.71 -7.50
C GLY A 50 25.40 13.77 -7.52
N LEU A 51 24.31 13.54 -6.79
CA LEU A 51 23.16 14.45 -6.78
C LEU A 51 23.46 15.67 -5.89
N ARG A 52 23.20 16.87 -6.42
CA ARG A 52 23.35 18.14 -5.70
C ARG A 52 22.04 18.63 -5.04
N SER A 53 20.91 17.99 -5.38
CA SER A 53 19.58 18.27 -4.81
C SER A 53 18.82 16.99 -4.52
N THR A 54 17.74 17.08 -3.76
CA THR A 54 16.84 15.95 -3.48
C THR A 54 15.85 15.66 -4.62
N THR A 55 15.90 16.45 -5.69
CA THR A 55 15.05 16.25 -6.88
C THR A 55 15.53 15.03 -7.66
N ILE A 56 14.62 14.13 -7.94
CA ILE A 56 14.84 12.91 -8.73
C ILE A 56 13.75 12.81 -9.82
N GLU A 57 14.08 12.20 -10.94
CA GLU A 57 13.20 12.08 -12.09
C GLU A 57 12.65 10.66 -12.23
N ILE A 58 11.43 10.53 -12.74
CA ILE A 58 10.82 9.22 -13.03
C ILE A 58 11.67 8.51 -14.09
N GLY A 59 12.03 7.24 -13.82
CA GLY A 59 12.92 6.45 -14.67
C GLY A 59 14.41 6.61 -14.34
N GLN A 60 14.81 7.58 -13.51
CA GLN A 60 16.20 7.75 -13.06
C GLN A 60 16.67 6.52 -12.30
N ARG A 61 17.88 6.04 -12.61
CA ARG A 61 18.51 4.93 -11.89
C ARG A 61 19.37 5.47 -10.76
N LEU A 62 19.12 5.01 -9.54
CA LEU A 62 19.85 5.39 -8.34
C LEU A 62 20.65 4.20 -7.81
N ASN A 63 21.94 4.40 -7.60
CA ASN A 63 22.78 3.47 -6.85
C ASN A 63 22.52 3.72 -5.34
N LEU A 64 22.05 2.70 -4.65
CA LEU A 64 21.77 2.78 -3.20
C LEU A 64 22.94 2.27 -2.34
N GLY A 65 24.03 1.81 -2.98
CA GLY A 65 25.18 1.19 -2.31
C GLY A 65 24.88 -0.21 -1.78
N ASN A 66 25.68 -0.64 -0.80
CA ASN A 66 25.51 -1.93 -0.12
C ASN A 66 24.39 -1.84 0.92
N VAL A 67 23.19 -1.56 0.47
CA VAL A 67 21.98 -1.60 1.31
C VAL A 67 21.38 -2.98 1.24
N THR A 68 20.78 -3.44 2.33
CA THR A 68 19.96 -4.64 2.29
C THR A 68 18.74 -4.30 1.43
N ALA A 69 18.72 -4.80 0.18
CA ALA A 69 17.51 -4.71 -0.62
C ALA A 69 16.35 -5.29 0.21
N PRO A 70 15.17 -4.69 0.22
CA PRO A 70 14.00 -5.37 0.74
C PRO A 70 13.92 -6.69 -0.01
N ALA A 71 14.08 -7.80 0.72
CA ALA A 71 14.27 -9.11 0.15
C ALA A 71 13.19 -9.41 -0.90
N THR A 72 13.57 -9.38 -2.17
CA THR A 72 12.83 -10.06 -3.23
C THR A 72 13.16 -11.54 -3.05
N THR A 73 12.57 -12.18 -2.05
CA THR A 73 12.75 -13.59 -1.77
C THR A 73 12.14 -14.39 -2.90
N ALA A 74 13.00 -15.01 -3.70
CA ALA A 74 12.68 -16.29 -4.29
C ALA A 74 12.25 -17.22 -3.13
N ARG A 75 10.99 -17.51 -3.13
CA ARG A 75 10.22 -18.57 -2.51
C ARG A 75 10.97 -19.50 -1.55
N THR A 76 11.07 -19.10 -0.28
CA THR A 76 11.14 -20.00 0.86
C THR A 76 10.04 -19.57 1.82
N VAL A 77 9.26 -20.51 2.28
CA VAL A 77 8.06 -20.32 3.12
C VAL A 77 8.42 -19.51 4.35
N ALA A 78 8.11 -18.20 4.33
CA ALA A 78 8.12 -17.33 5.50
C ALA A 78 6.68 -17.08 5.95
N PRO A 79 6.41 -16.82 7.25
CA PRO A 79 5.06 -16.66 7.77
C PRO A 79 4.35 -15.58 6.98
N ALA A 80 3.14 -15.86 6.58
CA ALA A 80 2.30 -15.07 5.70
C ALA A 80 2.32 -13.58 6.07
N ALA A 81 3.07 -12.77 5.29
CA ALA A 81 2.68 -11.38 5.08
C ALA A 81 1.24 -11.40 4.57
N PRO A 82 0.34 -10.51 5.03
CA PRO A 82 -1.06 -10.67 4.79
C PRO A 82 -1.31 -10.80 3.28
N ARG A 83 -1.82 -11.95 2.86
CA ARG A 83 -2.31 -12.22 1.50
C ARG A 83 -3.36 -11.18 1.06
N GLY A 84 -3.63 -10.19 1.94
CA GLY A 84 -4.59 -9.13 1.83
C GLY A 84 -4.23 -8.05 0.82
N SER A 85 -3.00 -7.52 0.74
CA SER A 85 -2.78 -6.27 0.03
C SER A 85 -2.85 -6.39 -1.50
N ALA A 86 -2.12 -7.33 -2.10
CA ALA A 86 -2.21 -7.58 -3.54
C ALA A 86 -3.57 -8.18 -3.90
N PHE A 87 -4.15 -8.98 -3.01
CA PHE A 87 -5.46 -9.59 -3.19
C PHE A 87 -6.59 -8.56 -3.09
N VAL A 88 -6.53 -7.60 -2.15
CA VAL A 88 -7.49 -6.49 -2.05
C VAL A 88 -7.49 -5.65 -3.32
N ARG A 89 -6.32 -5.22 -3.78
CA ARG A 89 -6.20 -4.42 -5.01
C ARG A 89 -6.71 -5.19 -6.23
N SER A 90 -6.30 -6.44 -6.40
CA SER A 90 -6.77 -7.31 -7.47
C SER A 90 -8.29 -7.50 -7.44
N THR A 91 -8.85 -7.73 -6.24
CA THR A 91 -10.30 -7.91 -6.07
C THR A 91 -11.05 -6.61 -6.37
N ALA A 92 -10.59 -5.46 -5.85
CA ALA A 92 -11.18 -4.16 -6.13
C ALA A 92 -11.15 -3.83 -7.64
N SER A 93 -10.05 -4.18 -8.33
CA SER A 93 -9.89 -3.95 -9.77
C SER A 93 -10.89 -4.74 -10.64
N ARG A 94 -11.39 -5.87 -10.17
CA ARG A 94 -12.41 -6.66 -10.89
C ARG A 94 -13.75 -5.94 -11.05
N PHE A 95 -14.01 -4.96 -10.20
CA PHE A 95 -15.27 -4.23 -10.12
C PHE A 95 -15.12 -2.77 -10.58
N LEU A 96 -14.08 -2.45 -11.35
CA LEU A 96 -13.91 -1.13 -11.96
C LEU A 96 -14.83 -0.95 -13.17
N GLY A 97 -15.19 0.32 -13.45
CA GLY A 97 -16.05 0.68 -14.58
C GLY A 97 -17.55 0.47 -14.32
N ILE A 98 -17.96 -0.10 -13.19
CA ILE A 98 -19.39 -0.25 -12.86
C ILE A 98 -20.00 1.14 -12.69
N ARG A 99 -21.15 1.37 -13.32
CA ARG A 99 -21.88 2.64 -13.26
C ARG A 99 -22.20 3.01 -11.82
N TYR A 100 -22.00 4.29 -11.47
CA TYR A 100 -22.46 4.82 -10.19
C TYR A 100 -23.96 5.08 -10.21
N VAL A 101 -24.65 4.61 -9.18
CA VAL A 101 -26.07 4.94 -8.92
C VAL A 101 -26.23 5.13 -7.42
N LEU A 102 -26.70 6.28 -6.97
CA LEU A 102 -26.94 6.54 -5.56
C LEU A 102 -27.98 5.54 -5.01
N GLY A 103 -27.65 4.87 -3.90
CA GLY A 103 -28.49 3.79 -3.34
C GLY A 103 -28.44 2.48 -4.12
N GLY A 104 -27.69 2.42 -5.25
CA GLY A 104 -27.56 1.22 -6.07
C GLY A 104 -26.82 0.09 -5.36
N THR A 105 -27.25 -1.16 -5.62
CA THR A 105 -26.68 -2.38 -5.01
C THR A 105 -26.23 -3.43 -6.04
N GLY A 106 -26.34 -3.13 -7.32
CA GLY A 106 -26.05 -4.02 -8.43
C GLY A 106 -26.94 -3.74 -9.63
N GLY A 107 -26.98 -4.63 -10.62
CA GLY A 107 -27.84 -4.54 -11.80
C GLY A 107 -27.72 -3.23 -12.61
N ARG A 108 -28.35 -2.15 -12.14
CA ARG A 108 -28.33 -0.84 -12.79
C ARG A 108 -27.13 0.02 -12.42
N GLY A 109 -26.36 -0.36 -11.37
CA GLY A 109 -25.21 0.34 -10.84
C GLY A 109 -25.09 0.24 -9.32
N ILE A 110 -24.02 0.79 -8.78
CA ILE A 110 -23.70 0.70 -7.35
C ILE A 110 -23.30 2.06 -6.79
N ASP A 111 -23.53 2.28 -5.48
CA ASP A 111 -22.96 3.41 -4.74
C ASP A 111 -21.63 3.04 -4.06
N CYS A 112 -21.04 4.01 -3.36
CA CYS A 112 -19.74 3.86 -2.70
C CYS A 112 -19.71 2.71 -1.68
N SER A 113 -20.70 2.60 -0.82
CA SER A 113 -20.80 1.55 0.21
C SER A 113 -21.21 0.19 -0.35
N ALA A 114 -21.98 0.15 -1.43
CA ALA A 114 -22.24 -1.10 -2.14
C ALA A 114 -20.99 -1.63 -2.84
N TYR A 115 -20.16 -0.75 -3.40
CA TYR A 115 -18.87 -1.13 -3.97
C TYR A 115 -17.94 -1.75 -2.93
N THR A 116 -17.75 -1.09 -1.79
CA THR A 116 -16.92 -1.63 -0.70
C THR A 116 -17.46 -2.98 -0.21
N SER A 117 -18.79 -3.09 -0.01
CA SER A 117 -19.43 -4.36 0.38
C SER A 117 -19.23 -5.47 -0.64
N LEU A 118 -19.27 -5.14 -1.94
CA LEU A 118 -19.06 -6.11 -3.01
C LEU A 118 -17.63 -6.67 -2.98
N VAL A 119 -16.63 -5.79 -2.86
CA VAL A 119 -15.21 -6.17 -2.74
C VAL A 119 -14.97 -7.00 -1.50
N PHE A 120 -15.44 -6.54 -0.33
CA PHE A 120 -15.21 -7.22 0.95
C PHE A 120 -15.92 -8.57 1.06
N ARG A 121 -17.05 -8.74 0.40
CA ARG A 121 -17.71 -10.05 0.31
C ARG A 121 -16.83 -11.10 -0.39
N GLN A 122 -16.04 -10.70 -1.39
CA GLN A 122 -15.06 -11.60 -2.02
C GLN A 122 -13.89 -11.94 -1.08
N LEU A 123 -13.69 -11.15 -0.02
CA LEU A 123 -12.72 -11.38 1.04
C LEU A 123 -13.31 -12.15 2.23
N GLY A 124 -14.57 -12.59 2.13
CA GLY A 124 -15.27 -13.30 3.20
C GLY A 124 -15.84 -12.39 4.31
N ILE A 125 -15.88 -11.07 4.10
CA ILE A 125 -16.36 -10.09 5.09
C ILE A 125 -17.65 -9.44 4.62
N ASN A 126 -18.67 -9.44 5.48
CA ASN A 126 -19.91 -8.75 5.23
C ASN A 126 -19.88 -7.36 5.89
N LEU A 127 -19.88 -6.31 5.08
CA LEU A 127 -19.97 -4.94 5.54
C LEU A 127 -21.41 -4.46 5.61
N PRO A 128 -21.74 -3.54 6.55
CA PRO A 128 -23.05 -2.88 6.59
C PRO A 128 -23.34 -2.12 5.28
N ARG A 129 -24.65 -1.91 5.01
CA ARG A 129 -25.09 -1.32 3.73
C ARG A 129 -24.63 0.11 3.49
N THR A 130 -24.53 0.94 4.51
CA THR A 130 -24.25 2.38 4.34
C THR A 130 -22.85 2.77 4.78
N ALA A 131 -22.26 3.81 4.17
CA ALA A 131 -20.95 4.33 4.55
C ALA A 131 -20.90 4.72 6.03
N ALA A 132 -21.93 5.36 6.56
CA ALA A 132 -22.03 5.74 7.97
C ALA A 132 -22.06 4.51 8.92
N ALA A 133 -22.65 3.40 8.50
CA ALA A 133 -22.63 2.16 9.27
C ALA A 133 -21.27 1.45 9.17
N GLN A 134 -20.63 1.46 7.98
CA GLN A 134 -19.28 0.95 7.77
C GLN A 134 -18.24 1.74 8.59
N TRP A 135 -18.43 3.05 8.79
CA TRP A 135 -17.59 3.87 9.67
C TRP A 135 -17.52 3.36 11.12
N ARG A 136 -18.52 2.60 11.56
CA ARG A 136 -18.59 2.04 12.92
C ARG A 136 -18.02 0.61 13.01
N THR A 137 -17.52 0.05 11.92
CA THR A 137 -16.93 -1.30 11.90
C THR A 137 -15.42 -1.25 12.08
N GLY A 138 -14.86 -2.33 12.61
CA GLY A 138 -13.41 -2.45 12.80
C GLY A 138 -12.84 -1.44 13.79
N TYR A 139 -11.54 -1.14 13.66
CA TYR A 139 -10.84 -0.17 14.50
C TYR A 139 -10.28 1.00 13.69
N ALA A 140 -10.08 2.14 14.35
CA ALA A 140 -9.56 3.34 13.72
C ALA A 140 -8.10 3.17 13.32
N VAL A 141 -7.76 3.68 12.13
CA VAL A 141 -6.40 3.67 11.59
C VAL A 141 -5.97 5.10 11.27
N SER A 142 -4.76 5.45 11.70
CA SER A 142 -4.14 6.73 11.31
C SER A 142 -3.85 6.74 9.80
N SER A 143 -3.99 7.90 9.17
CA SER A 143 -3.65 8.10 7.75
C SER A 143 -2.18 7.74 7.41
N ARG A 144 -1.28 7.77 8.40
CA ARG A 144 0.13 7.37 8.24
C ARG A 144 0.34 5.86 8.23
N ASN A 145 -0.63 5.10 8.74
CA ASN A 145 -0.55 3.65 8.91
C ASN A 145 -1.55 2.89 8.04
N LEU A 146 -2.00 3.52 6.94
CA LEU A 146 -2.92 2.89 6.00
C LEU A 146 -2.28 1.66 5.35
N MET A 147 -3.05 0.58 5.30
CA MET A 147 -2.72 -0.65 4.60
C MET A 147 -3.79 -0.98 3.56
N PRO A 148 -3.45 -1.60 2.44
CA PRO A 148 -4.45 -2.07 1.48
C PRO A 148 -5.54 -2.91 2.16
N GLY A 149 -6.80 -2.51 1.92
CA GLY A 149 -7.97 -3.06 2.60
C GLY A 149 -8.54 -2.18 3.71
N ASP A 150 -7.86 -1.10 4.09
CA ASP A 150 -8.48 -0.14 4.99
C ASP A 150 -9.60 0.61 4.26
N LEU A 151 -10.75 0.72 4.92
CA LEU A 151 -11.82 1.59 4.47
C LEU A 151 -11.44 3.05 4.77
N VAL A 152 -11.51 3.90 3.77
CA VAL A 152 -11.23 5.35 3.88
C VAL A 152 -12.52 6.13 3.72
N PHE A 153 -12.76 7.10 4.59
CA PHE A 153 -14.04 7.80 4.70
C PHE A 153 -13.89 9.29 4.49
N PHE A 154 -14.95 9.90 3.93
CA PHE A 154 -14.95 11.30 3.54
C PHE A 154 -16.27 11.99 3.91
N ASN A 155 -16.18 13.30 4.15
CA ASN A 155 -17.33 14.18 4.27
C ASN A 155 -17.58 14.87 2.92
N THR A 156 -18.49 14.35 2.13
CA THR A 156 -18.83 14.90 0.80
C THR A 156 -20.17 15.65 0.77
N THR A 157 -20.99 15.52 1.84
CA THR A 157 -22.34 16.09 1.92
C THR A 157 -22.61 16.85 3.21
N GLY A 158 -21.57 17.26 3.95
CA GLY A 158 -21.71 17.89 5.28
C GLY A 158 -21.87 16.86 6.42
N ARG A 159 -21.96 15.57 6.13
CA ARG A 159 -22.10 14.50 7.13
C ARG A 159 -20.81 13.68 7.21
N VAL A 160 -20.38 13.35 8.43
CA VAL A 160 -19.24 12.45 8.65
C VAL A 160 -19.50 11.11 7.97
N ALA A 161 -18.49 10.59 7.25
CA ALA A 161 -18.57 9.32 6.53
C ALA A 161 -19.74 9.21 5.55
N SER A 162 -20.01 10.28 4.79
CA SER A 162 -20.99 10.28 3.71
C SER A 162 -20.51 9.57 2.45
N HIS A 163 -19.20 9.35 2.33
CA HIS A 163 -18.57 8.59 1.25
C HIS A 163 -17.51 7.65 1.80
N VAL A 164 -17.28 6.53 1.11
CA VAL A 164 -16.32 5.50 1.49
C VAL A 164 -15.60 4.95 0.26
N GLY A 165 -14.31 4.68 0.41
CA GLY A 165 -13.47 3.96 -0.54
C GLY A 165 -12.65 2.88 0.16
N ILE A 166 -11.84 2.16 -0.60
CA ILE A 166 -10.90 1.14 -0.11
C ILE A 166 -9.50 1.63 -0.45
N TYR A 167 -8.63 1.79 0.54
CA TYR A 167 -7.22 2.02 0.27
C TYR A 167 -6.60 0.78 -0.39
N VAL A 168 -5.96 0.95 -1.53
CA VAL A 168 -5.40 -0.16 -2.33
C VAL A 168 -3.87 -0.12 -2.41
N GLY A 169 -3.24 0.72 -1.57
CA GLY A 169 -1.79 0.91 -1.56
C GLY A 169 -1.33 2.05 -2.48
N ASP A 170 -0.04 2.41 -2.38
CA ASP A 170 0.63 3.40 -3.23
C ASP A 170 -0.04 4.80 -3.24
N GLY A 171 -0.71 5.17 -2.15
CA GLY A 171 -1.46 6.43 -2.06
C GLY A 171 -2.75 6.46 -2.87
N LEU A 172 -3.24 5.29 -3.33
CA LEU A 172 -4.42 5.13 -4.16
C LEU A 172 -5.59 4.55 -3.37
N MET A 173 -6.80 4.90 -3.77
CA MET A 173 -8.04 4.28 -3.31
C MET A 173 -8.91 3.83 -4.47
N ALA A 174 -9.65 2.76 -4.25
CA ALA A 174 -10.73 2.30 -5.11
C ALA A 174 -12.06 2.75 -4.53
N ASN A 175 -12.93 3.36 -5.35
CA ASN A 175 -14.24 3.81 -4.89
C ASN A 175 -15.25 3.88 -6.05
N ALA A 176 -16.56 3.93 -5.72
CA ALA A 176 -17.58 4.29 -6.68
C ALA A 176 -17.74 5.82 -6.67
N ASN A 177 -17.17 6.50 -7.66
CA ASN A 177 -17.08 7.94 -7.75
C ASN A 177 -18.32 8.52 -8.46
N SER A 178 -19.11 9.31 -7.76
CA SER A 178 -20.33 9.92 -8.31
C SER A 178 -20.04 10.96 -9.39
N TYR A 179 -18.93 11.69 -9.31
CA TYR A 179 -18.53 12.69 -10.30
C TYR A 179 -18.08 12.03 -11.61
N GLN A 180 -17.30 10.93 -11.52
CA GLN A 180 -16.89 10.16 -12.70
C GLN A 180 -17.97 9.20 -13.19
N GLY A 181 -19.07 9.05 -12.47
CA GLY A 181 -20.20 8.19 -12.82
C GLY A 181 -19.93 6.70 -12.77
N ARG A 182 -18.82 6.26 -12.19
CA ARG A 182 -18.38 4.87 -12.17
C ARG A 182 -17.41 4.54 -11.04
N THR A 183 -17.12 3.26 -10.88
CA THR A 183 -16.06 2.77 -9.99
C THR A 183 -14.68 2.97 -10.63
N VAL A 184 -13.75 3.52 -9.83
CA VAL A 184 -12.40 3.91 -10.28
C VAL A 184 -11.35 3.63 -9.21
N ILE A 185 -10.08 3.60 -9.61
CA ILE A 185 -8.93 3.77 -8.72
C ILE A 185 -8.33 5.14 -8.99
N GLU A 186 -8.13 5.91 -7.94
CA GLU A 186 -7.64 7.29 -8.03
C GLU A 186 -6.78 7.66 -6.82
N PRO A 187 -5.98 8.76 -6.90
CA PRO A 187 -5.17 9.23 -5.77
C PRO A 187 -6.04 9.60 -4.57
N LEU A 188 -5.65 9.13 -3.38
CA LEU A 188 -6.31 9.46 -2.12
C LEU A 188 -5.94 10.87 -1.66
N PHE A 189 -4.69 11.08 -1.25
CA PHE A 189 -4.24 12.39 -0.76
C PHE A 189 -3.58 13.24 -1.86
N GLY A 190 -3.21 12.65 -2.98
CA GLY A 190 -2.74 13.36 -4.16
C GLY A 190 -3.85 14.09 -4.93
N ASN A 191 -5.11 13.83 -4.61
CA ASN A 191 -6.27 14.56 -5.13
C ASN A 191 -6.77 15.53 -4.05
N PRO A 192 -6.70 16.87 -4.26
CA PRO A 192 -7.13 17.86 -3.27
C PRO A 192 -8.58 17.72 -2.81
N TYR A 193 -9.48 17.27 -3.71
CA TYR A 193 -10.88 17.04 -3.36
C TYR A 193 -11.03 16.02 -2.23
N TRP A 194 -10.32 14.88 -2.34
CA TRP A 194 -10.36 13.82 -1.35
C TRP A 194 -9.57 14.16 -0.10
N ALA A 195 -8.37 14.76 -0.26
CA ALA A 195 -7.52 15.15 0.85
C ALA A 195 -8.24 16.08 1.84
N GLN A 196 -8.97 17.09 1.35
CA GLN A 196 -9.70 18.06 2.17
C GLN A 196 -10.95 17.46 2.84
N ARG A 197 -11.50 16.37 2.32
CA ARG A 197 -12.73 15.74 2.80
C ARG A 197 -12.51 14.48 3.62
N TYR A 198 -11.25 14.06 3.75
CA TYR A 198 -10.90 12.87 4.51
C TYR A 198 -11.22 13.04 5.99
N VAL A 199 -11.95 12.09 6.57
CA VAL A 199 -12.34 12.09 7.99
C VAL A 199 -11.72 10.97 8.79
N GLY A 200 -11.13 9.96 8.14
CA GLY A 200 -10.45 8.87 8.81
C GLY A 200 -10.55 7.54 8.08
N ALA A 201 -9.99 6.51 8.70
CA ALA A 201 -10.01 5.15 8.16
C ALA A 201 -10.38 4.11 9.22
N ARG A 202 -10.83 2.95 8.73
CA ARG A 202 -11.17 1.78 9.53
C ARG A 202 -10.52 0.53 8.94
N ARG A 203 -9.93 -0.30 9.80
CA ARG A 203 -9.43 -1.62 9.44
C ARG A 203 -10.41 -2.68 9.89
N VAL A 204 -10.88 -3.47 8.95
CA VAL A 204 -11.81 -4.59 9.16
C VAL A 204 -11.21 -5.93 8.74
N LEU A 205 -10.07 -5.91 8.04
CA LEU A 205 -9.23 -7.08 7.77
C LEU A 205 -8.23 -7.21 8.92
N SER A 206 -8.17 -8.35 9.53
CA SER A 206 -7.17 -8.75 10.55
C SER A 206 -6.07 -9.60 9.95
#